data_2643b4a53451ffa8c2176cd20da638c3
#
_entry.id   2643b4a53451ffa8c2176cd20da638c3
#
_cell.length_a   1.000
_cell.length_b   1.000
_cell.length_c   1.000
_cell.angle_alpha   90.00
_cell.angle_beta   90.00
_cell.angle_gamma   90.00
#
_symmetry.space_group_name_H-M   'P 1'
#
loop_
_entity.id
_entity.type
_entity.pdbx_description
1 polymer ?
#
loop_
_entity_poly.entity_id
_entity_poly.type
_entity_poly.pdbx_seq_one_letter_code
_entity_poly.pdbx_strand_id
1 'polypeptide(L)'
;TDGPFPGSDTNEVTFFAEQVSHHPPVSAFYAEHPARKISFHGHIWTKSSFLGLSIGVACIGTGRVILHELGEEYVVTFPSGYGRSIMSTPWVELGGKVRVSCEKTGYYADIDFLVKPFFGGKPHRISGNLFKEGAKKPFLTLRGEWNNVLYAKRTDGPEYVLVDVRAVGGARKQCVPVMKQGDRESRKLWRHVTVGLLRNKISQATAAKRQIE
;
A
#
# COMPACT_ATOMS: atom_id res chain seq x y z
N THR A 1 -20.88 4.23 19.34
CA THR A 1 -19.87 3.75 18.38
C THR A 1 -18.68 3.23 19.18
N ASP A 2 -18.49 1.92 19.17
CA ASP A 2 -17.53 1.23 20.05
C ASP A 2 -16.26 0.82 19.27
N GLY A 3 -15.94 1.54 18.21
CA GLY A 3 -14.74 1.30 17.40
C GLY A 3 -13.46 1.74 18.14
N PRO A 4 -12.27 1.36 17.63
CA PRO A 4 -10.98 1.60 18.30
C PRO A 4 -10.61 3.08 18.40
N PHE A 5 -11.29 3.96 17.65
CA PHE A 5 -11.06 5.41 17.63
C PHE A 5 -12.38 6.18 17.78
N PRO A 6 -12.36 7.39 18.33
CA PRO A 6 -13.57 8.21 18.48
C PRO A 6 -14.30 8.40 17.13
N GLY A 7 -15.57 7.97 17.07
CA GLY A 7 -16.41 8.06 15.88
C GLY A 7 -16.25 6.94 14.86
N SER A 8 -15.43 5.92 15.14
CA SER A 8 -15.35 4.70 14.31
C SER A 8 -16.35 3.64 14.76
N ASP A 9 -16.68 2.73 13.85
CA ASP A 9 -17.55 1.56 14.10
C ASP A 9 -16.72 0.28 14.12
N THR A 10 -17.13 -0.69 14.94
CA THR A 10 -16.46 -2.00 15.00
C THR A 10 -16.61 -2.81 13.72
N ASN A 11 -17.64 -2.54 12.92
CA ASN A 11 -17.89 -3.21 11.64
C ASN A 11 -17.32 -2.45 10.43
N GLU A 12 -16.42 -1.51 10.66
CA GLU A 12 -15.75 -0.75 9.61
C GLU A 12 -14.23 -0.87 9.75
N VAL A 13 -13.52 -0.61 8.64
CA VAL A 13 -12.06 -0.49 8.67
C VAL A 13 -11.69 0.90 9.19
N THR A 14 -11.00 0.96 10.29
CA THR A 14 -10.36 2.18 10.78
C THR A 14 -8.91 2.21 10.29
N PHE A 15 -8.46 3.37 9.83
CA PHE A 15 -7.10 3.56 9.32
C PHE A 15 -6.54 4.89 9.76
N PHE A 16 -5.30 4.89 10.21
CA PHE A 16 -4.51 6.11 10.37
C PHE A 16 -3.05 5.88 9.98
N ALA A 17 -2.39 6.96 9.59
CA ALA A 17 -0.98 6.96 9.27
C ALA A 17 -0.35 8.27 9.72
N GLU A 18 0.91 8.20 10.06
CA GLU A 18 1.71 9.34 10.49
C GLU A 18 3.09 9.28 9.84
N GLN A 19 3.58 10.42 9.37
CA GLN A 19 5.00 10.55 9.05
C GLN A 19 5.78 10.76 10.36
N VAL A 20 6.37 9.69 10.87
CA VAL A 20 7.05 9.65 12.17
C VAL A 20 8.48 10.20 12.12
N SER A 21 9.04 10.37 10.92
CA SER A 21 10.33 11.03 10.68
C SER A 21 10.29 11.74 9.32
N HIS A 22 10.90 12.92 9.24
CA HIS A 22 11.02 13.69 8.00
C HIS A 22 12.33 13.41 7.25
N HIS A 23 13.40 13.24 7.97
CA HIS A 23 14.72 12.90 7.43
C HIS A 23 15.38 11.78 8.25
N PRO A 24 15.39 10.53 7.74
CA PRO A 24 14.76 10.04 6.51
C PRO A 24 13.23 10.05 6.59
N PRO A 25 12.51 10.12 5.45
CA PRO A 25 11.05 10.13 5.45
C PRO A 25 10.49 8.74 5.77
N VAL A 26 10.08 8.56 7.02
CA VAL A 26 9.46 7.32 7.52
C VAL A 26 8.01 7.59 7.86
N SER A 27 7.11 6.79 7.29
CA SER A 27 5.69 6.78 7.64
C SER A 27 5.32 5.46 8.29
N ALA A 28 4.59 5.52 9.39
CA ALA A 28 3.96 4.37 10.02
C ALA A 28 2.45 4.40 9.78
N PHE A 29 1.82 3.24 9.74
CA PHE A 29 0.38 3.13 9.57
C PHE A 29 -0.19 1.97 10.39
N TYR A 30 -1.48 2.11 10.68
CA TYR A 30 -2.28 1.07 11.31
C TYR A 30 -3.68 1.04 10.68
N ALA A 31 -4.18 -0.17 10.41
CA ALA A 31 -5.55 -0.43 9.99
C ALA A 31 -6.12 -1.58 10.81
N GLU A 32 -7.41 -1.51 11.11
CA GLU A 32 -8.09 -2.57 11.87
C GLU A 32 -9.55 -2.68 11.43
N HIS A 33 -10.03 -3.91 11.38
CA HIS A 33 -11.46 -4.24 11.32
C HIS A 33 -11.83 -5.08 12.54
N PRO A 34 -12.32 -4.46 13.64
CA PRO A 34 -12.50 -5.17 14.93
C PRO A 34 -13.44 -6.37 14.83
N ALA A 35 -14.60 -6.21 14.18
CA ALA A 35 -15.57 -7.31 14.04
C ALA A 35 -15.04 -8.49 13.20
N ARG A 36 -14.07 -8.27 12.30
CA ARG A 36 -13.41 -9.33 11.54
C ARG A 36 -12.14 -9.83 12.21
N LYS A 37 -11.73 -9.21 13.32
CA LYS A 37 -10.51 -9.55 14.08
C LYS A 37 -9.26 -9.59 13.18
N ILE A 38 -9.14 -8.60 12.30
CA ILE A 38 -8.03 -8.44 11.38
C ILE A 38 -7.41 -7.07 11.63
N SER A 39 -6.08 -7.02 11.76
CA SER A 39 -5.34 -5.77 11.78
C SER A 39 -4.18 -5.80 10.79
N PHE A 40 -3.76 -4.62 10.34
CA PHE A 40 -2.62 -4.43 9.46
C PHE A 40 -1.84 -3.20 9.90
N HIS A 41 -0.60 -3.37 10.23
CA HIS A 41 0.27 -2.26 10.62
C HIS A 41 1.66 -2.40 9.99
N GLY A 42 2.38 -1.31 9.95
CA GLY A 42 3.72 -1.31 9.43
C GLY A 42 4.33 0.07 9.30
N HIS A 43 5.50 0.09 8.72
CA HIS A 43 6.19 1.33 8.39
C HIS A 43 6.87 1.24 7.03
N ILE A 44 7.02 2.39 6.39
CA ILE A 44 7.68 2.52 5.10
C ILE A 44 8.64 3.70 5.17
N TRP A 45 9.89 3.44 4.86
CA TRP A 45 10.87 4.45 4.50
C TRP A 45 10.98 4.53 2.99
N THR A 46 10.90 5.73 2.43
CA THR A 46 10.99 5.93 0.99
C THR A 46 12.35 6.53 0.60
N LYS A 47 12.98 5.94 -0.42
CA LYS A 47 14.20 6.46 -1.03
C LYS A 47 13.95 6.73 -2.50
N SER A 48 13.95 8.02 -2.87
CA SER A 48 13.74 8.45 -4.25
C SER A 48 15.05 8.48 -5.03
N SER A 49 14.99 8.16 -6.31
CA SER A 49 16.10 8.25 -7.25
C SER A 49 15.61 8.77 -8.61
N PHE A 50 16.38 9.66 -9.21
CA PHE A 50 16.13 10.13 -10.57
C PHE A 50 16.79 9.18 -11.57
N LEU A 51 16.02 8.72 -12.55
CA LEU A 51 16.43 7.73 -13.55
C LEU A 51 16.37 8.32 -14.99
N GLY A 52 16.65 9.61 -15.13
CA GLY A 52 16.56 10.34 -16.41
C GLY A 52 15.11 10.69 -16.76
N LEU A 53 14.40 9.84 -17.50
CA LEU A 53 12.99 10.06 -17.90
C LEU A 53 11.98 9.49 -16.89
N SER A 54 12.45 9.00 -15.73
CA SER A 54 11.60 8.42 -14.69
C SER A 54 12.14 8.71 -13.30
N ILE A 55 11.27 8.56 -12.31
CA ILE A 55 11.61 8.64 -10.89
C ILE A 55 11.30 7.28 -10.27
N GLY A 56 12.30 6.70 -9.61
CA GLY A 56 12.12 5.50 -8.80
C GLY A 56 11.94 5.86 -7.33
N VAL A 57 11.05 5.16 -6.64
CA VAL A 57 10.83 5.27 -5.20
C VAL A 57 10.93 3.87 -4.61
N ALA A 58 12.03 3.59 -3.94
CA ALA A 58 12.16 2.35 -3.17
C ALA A 58 11.35 2.48 -1.87
N CYS A 59 10.46 1.50 -1.62
CA CYS A 59 9.69 1.39 -0.40
C CYS A 59 10.36 0.36 0.51
N ILE A 60 11.05 0.82 1.54
CA ILE A 60 11.82 0.00 2.47
C ILE A 60 11.04 -0.10 3.78
N GLY A 61 10.81 -1.30 4.25
CA GLY A 61 10.05 -1.57 5.46
C GLY A 61 9.22 -2.83 5.35
N THR A 62 8.43 -3.08 6.38
CA THR A 62 7.56 -4.25 6.45
C THR A 62 6.19 -3.88 6.98
N GLY A 63 5.17 -4.58 6.51
CA GLY A 63 3.85 -4.59 7.09
C GLY A 63 3.56 -5.94 7.74
N ARG A 64 2.64 -5.96 8.69
CA ARG A 64 2.18 -7.15 9.42
C ARG A 64 0.67 -7.21 9.38
N VAL A 65 0.14 -8.22 8.67
CA VAL A 65 -1.29 -8.55 8.70
C VAL A 65 -1.49 -9.60 9.78
N ILE A 66 -2.36 -9.31 10.75
CA ILE A 66 -2.65 -10.21 11.86
C ILE A 66 -4.08 -10.71 11.73
N LEU A 67 -4.25 -12.02 11.67
CA LEU A 67 -5.52 -12.72 11.75
C LEU A 67 -5.69 -13.20 13.20
N HIS A 68 -6.31 -12.37 14.04
CA HIS A 68 -6.36 -12.58 15.50
C HIS A 68 -7.04 -13.89 15.89
N GLU A 69 -8.08 -14.31 15.17
CA GLU A 69 -8.77 -15.59 15.45
C GLU A 69 -7.89 -16.81 15.21
N LEU A 70 -7.04 -16.73 14.18
CA LEU A 70 -6.12 -17.82 13.85
C LEU A 70 -4.80 -17.71 14.60
N GLY A 71 -4.53 -16.56 15.23
CA GLY A 71 -3.23 -16.25 15.82
C GLY A 71 -2.11 -16.31 14.79
N GLU A 72 -2.39 -15.89 13.55
CA GLU A 72 -1.45 -15.88 12.45
C GLU A 72 -0.99 -14.45 12.16
N GLU A 73 0.31 -14.29 11.95
CA GLU A 73 0.95 -13.03 11.54
C GLU A 73 1.62 -13.23 10.19
N TYR A 74 1.22 -12.42 9.23
CA TYR A 74 1.80 -12.39 7.89
C TYR A 74 2.68 -11.17 7.74
N VAL A 75 3.99 -11.37 7.62
CA VAL A 75 4.96 -10.31 7.35
C VAL A 75 5.02 -10.09 5.85
N VAL A 76 4.83 -8.83 5.43
CA VAL A 76 4.84 -8.44 4.01
C VAL A 76 5.88 -7.36 3.76
N THR A 77 6.63 -7.48 2.66
CA THR A 77 7.47 -6.39 2.15
C THR A 77 6.72 -5.61 1.07
N PHE A 78 7.26 -4.50 0.60
CA PHE A 78 6.58 -3.61 -0.33
C PHE A 78 7.28 -3.54 -1.69
N PRO A 79 6.53 -3.44 -2.80
CA PRO A 79 7.12 -3.18 -4.10
C PRO A 79 7.64 -1.74 -4.17
N SER A 80 8.57 -1.48 -5.06
CA SER A 80 9.02 -0.14 -5.41
C SER A 80 8.04 0.52 -6.39
N GLY A 81 7.90 1.84 -6.30
CA GLY A 81 7.11 2.65 -7.23
C GLY A 81 7.99 3.31 -8.29
N TYR A 82 7.45 3.46 -9.49
CA TYR A 82 8.12 4.17 -10.58
C TYR A 82 7.15 5.15 -11.23
N GLY A 83 7.54 6.44 -11.26
CA GLY A 83 6.92 7.45 -12.11
C GLY A 83 7.63 7.47 -13.45
N ARG A 84 6.93 7.04 -14.50
CA ARG A 84 7.45 6.94 -15.87
C ARG A 84 7.03 8.11 -16.72
N SER A 85 7.78 8.39 -17.79
CA SER A 85 7.44 9.39 -18.82
C SER A 85 7.17 10.78 -18.25
N ILE A 86 7.96 11.22 -17.26
CA ILE A 86 7.76 12.50 -16.57
C ILE A 86 7.78 13.73 -17.47
N MET A 87 8.36 13.61 -18.68
CA MET A 87 8.44 14.69 -19.68
C MET A 87 7.30 14.65 -20.71
N SER A 88 6.39 13.68 -20.63
CA SER A 88 5.27 13.52 -21.56
C SER A 88 3.97 13.21 -20.82
N THR A 89 3.32 12.08 -21.11
CA THR A 89 2.16 11.62 -20.32
C THR A 89 2.64 10.75 -19.16
N PRO A 90 2.71 11.29 -17.93
CA PRO A 90 3.23 10.54 -16.79
C PRO A 90 2.27 9.42 -16.38
N TRP A 91 2.85 8.30 -15.98
CA TRP A 91 2.11 7.16 -15.44
C TRP A 91 2.93 6.47 -14.35
N VAL A 92 2.27 5.66 -13.53
CA VAL A 92 2.88 4.98 -12.38
C VAL A 92 2.82 3.47 -12.58
N GLU A 93 3.92 2.80 -12.24
CA GLU A 93 3.95 1.34 -12.14
C GLU A 93 4.63 0.88 -10.84
N LEU A 94 4.35 -0.35 -10.46
CA LEU A 94 5.04 -1.03 -9.38
C LEU A 94 6.05 -2.02 -9.95
N GLY A 95 7.16 -2.18 -9.24
CA GLY A 95 8.21 -3.13 -9.64
C GLY A 95 8.99 -3.66 -8.45
N GLY A 96 9.70 -4.76 -8.67
CA GLY A 96 10.54 -5.39 -7.67
C GLY A 96 9.90 -6.60 -7.00
N LYS A 97 10.66 -7.21 -6.09
CA LYS A 97 10.26 -8.44 -5.40
C LYS A 97 9.62 -8.14 -4.06
N VAL A 98 8.56 -8.86 -3.77
CA VAL A 98 7.83 -8.81 -2.51
C VAL A 98 7.76 -10.20 -1.93
N ARG A 99 7.95 -10.30 -0.63
CA ARG A 99 7.74 -11.53 0.14
C ARG A 99 6.59 -11.36 1.10
N VAL A 100 5.74 -12.37 1.16
CA VAL A 100 4.72 -12.55 2.20
C VAL A 100 5.04 -13.86 2.92
N SER A 101 5.14 -13.84 4.24
CA SER A 101 5.48 -15.03 5.01
C SER A 101 4.72 -15.10 6.32
N CYS A 102 4.37 -16.32 6.74
CA CYS A 102 3.78 -16.59 8.04
C CYS A 102 4.60 -17.70 8.72
N GLU A 103 5.34 -17.33 9.76
CA GLU A 103 6.21 -18.26 10.49
C GLU A 103 5.40 -19.42 11.12
N LYS A 104 4.25 -19.09 11.74
CA LYS A 104 3.39 -20.09 12.39
C LYS A 104 2.97 -21.23 11.46
N THR A 105 2.66 -20.90 10.20
CA THR A 105 2.18 -21.88 9.22
C THR A 105 3.33 -22.47 8.38
N GLY A 106 4.49 -21.82 8.36
CA GLY A 106 5.62 -22.17 7.52
C GLY A 106 5.35 -21.94 6.02
N TYR A 107 4.34 -21.13 5.65
CA TYR A 107 4.07 -20.78 4.27
C TYR A 107 4.64 -19.42 3.93
N TYR A 108 5.15 -19.28 2.71
CA TYR A 108 5.58 -18.00 2.17
C TYR A 108 5.31 -17.91 0.67
N ALA A 109 5.19 -16.66 0.19
CA ALA A 109 5.07 -16.32 -1.22
C ALA A 109 6.18 -15.37 -1.63
N ASP A 110 6.85 -15.66 -2.75
CA ASP A 110 7.71 -14.72 -3.46
C ASP A 110 6.97 -14.20 -4.68
N ILE A 111 6.79 -12.90 -4.76
CA ILE A 111 5.98 -12.21 -5.76
C ILE A 111 6.85 -11.19 -6.47
N ASP A 112 6.88 -11.25 -7.80
CA ASP A 112 7.55 -10.29 -8.66
C ASP A 112 6.53 -9.33 -9.27
N PHE A 113 6.67 -8.04 -8.97
CA PHE A 113 5.99 -6.96 -9.68
C PHE A 113 6.81 -6.62 -10.92
N LEU A 114 6.26 -6.91 -12.09
CA LEU A 114 6.98 -6.83 -13.36
C LEU A 114 6.75 -5.47 -14.00
N VAL A 115 7.79 -4.68 -14.10
CA VAL A 115 7.75 -3.41 -14.84
C VAL A 115 7.46 -3.66 -16.33
N LYS A 116 6.82 -2.69 -16.99
CA LYS A 116 6.55 -2.77 -18.41
C LYS A 116 7.87 -2.85 -19.17
N PRO A 117 8.06 -3.85 -20.05
CA PRO A 117 9.24 -3.93 -20.92
C PRO A 117 9.35 -2.70 -21.83
N PHE A 118 10.57 -2.34 -22.21
CA PHE A 118 10.80 -1.20 -23.11
C PHE A 118 10.12 -1.40 -24.47
N PHE A 119 10.15 -2.61 -24.99
CA PHE A 119 9.46 -3.00 -26.22
C PHE A 119 8.30 -3.94 -25.94
N GLY A 120 7.08 -3.49 -26.26
CA GLY A 120 5.86 -4.30 -26.12
C GLY A 120 5.48 -4.62 -24.66
N GLY A 121 4.63 -5.63 -24.49
CA GLY A 121 4.18 -6.12 -23.19
C GLY A 121 3.14 -5.23 -22.49
N LYS A 122 2.47 -5.83 -21.51
CA LYS A 122 1.46 -5.14 -20.68
C LYS A 122 2.11 -4.58 -19.41
N PRO A 123 1.68 -3.40 -18.93
CA PRO A 123 2.04 -2.90 -17.60
C PRO A 123 1.35 -3.72 -16.51
N HIS A 124 1.71 -3.45 -15.23
CA HIS A 124 1.01 -3.91 -14.03
C HIS A 124 0.98 -5.43 -13.81
N ARG A 125 1.83 -6.17 -14.51
CA ARG A 125 1.91 -7.62 -14.35
C ARG A 125 2.56 -8.02 -13.04
N ILE A 126 2.08 -9.13 -12.50
CA ILE A 126 2.74 -9.85 -11.41
C ILE A 126 2.90 -11.32 -11.77
N SER A 127 3.91 -11.93 -11.18
CA SER A 127 4.06 -13.37 -11.09
C SER A 127 4.49 -13.74 -9.68
N GLY A 128 4.13 -14.92 -9.20
CA GLY A 128 4.50 -15.33 -7.85
C GLY A 128 4.50 -16.84 -7.69
N ASN A 129 5.20 -17.27 -6.65
CA ASN A 129 5.33 -18.66 -6.28
C ASN A 129 5.07 -18.81 -4.78
N LEU A 130 4.25 -19.77 -4.40
CA LEU A 130 3.96 -20.08 -3.00
C LEU A 130 4.65 -21.39 -2.61
N PHE A 131 5.29 -21.34 -1.45
CA PHE A 131 6.07 -22.43 -0.91
C PHE A 131 5.64 -22.77 0.51
N LYS A 132 5.90 -24.00 0.91
CA LYS A 132 6.00 -24.38 2.31
C LYS A 132 7.49 -24.44 2.67
N GLU A 133 7.84 -24.05 3.87
CA GLU A 133 9.19 -24.08 4.38
C GLU A 133 9.81 -25.49 4.19
N GLY A 134 11.06 -25.53 3.73
CA GLY A 134 11.76 -26.76 3.36
C GLY A 134 11.42 -27.34 1.98
N ALA A 135 10.37 -26.85 1.31
CA ALA A 135 10.01 -27.32 -0.03
C ALA A 135 10.90 -26.67 -1.10
N LYS A 136 11.41 -27.49 -2.02
CA LYS A 136 12.24 -27.03 -3.16
C LYS A 136 11.40 -26.51 -4.34
N LYS A 137 10.13 -26.88 -4.41
CA LYS A 137 9.22 -26.50 -5.51
C LYS A 137 7.99 -25.80 -4.95
N PRO A 138 7.45 -24.79 -5.66
CA PRO A 138 6.22 -24.16 -5.26
C PRO A 138 5.05 -25.14 -5.39
N PHE A 139 4.08 -25.07 -4.49
CA PHE A 139 2.84 -25.82 -4.59
C PHE A 139 1.75 -25.05 -5.34
N LEU A 140 1.92 -23.72 -5.49
CA LEU A 140 1.00 -22.85 -6.20
C LEU A 140 1.78 -21.71 -6.87
N THR A 141 1.38 -21.37 -8.08
CA THR A 141 1.92 -20.23 -8.83
C THR A 141 0.83 -19.17 -9.03
N LEU A 142 1.24 -17.91 -9.04
CA LEU A 142 0.39 -16.74 -9.29
C LEU A 142 0.82 -16.05 -10.57
N ARG A 143 -0.14 -15.53 -11.31
CA ARG A 143 0.08 -14.64 -12.44
C ARG A 143 -1.09 -13.69 -12.65
N GLY A 144 -0.86 -12.58 -13.32
CA GLY A 144 -1.93 -11.63 -13.67
C GLY A 144 -1.47 -10.19 -13.64
N GLU A 145 -2.41 -9.30 -13.37
CA GLU A 145 -2.20 -7.88 -13.25
C GLU A 145 -2.73 -7.41 -11.89
N TRP A 146 -1.91 -6.74 -11.07
CA TRP A 146 -2.26 -6.38 -9.69
C TRP A 146 -3.48 -5.44 -9.60
N ASN A 147 -3.81 -4.74 -10.67
CA ASN A 147 -4.97 -3.85 -10.79
C ASN A 147 -6.15 -4.44 -11.60
N ASN A 148 -6.10 -5.71 -11.93
CA ASN A 148 -7.09 -6.37 -12.78
C ASN A 148 -7.40 -7.78 -12.24
N VAL A 149 -7.09 -8.83 -12.95
CA VAL A 149 -7.37 -10.22 -12.54
C VAL A 149 -6.08 -10.94 -12.15
N LEU A 150 -6.12 -11.60 -11.02
CA LEU A 150 -5.09 -12.51 -10.56
C LEU A 150 -5.55 -13.96 -10.69
N TYR A 151 -4.71 -14.78 -11.25
CA TYR A 151 -4.92 -16.21 -11.44
C TYR A 151 -3.98 -16.99 -10.54
N ALA A 152 -4.45 -18.11 -10.03
CA ALA A 152 -3.65 -19.07 -9.30
C ALA A 152 -3.73 -20.43 -9.97
N LYS A 153 -2.60 -21.16 -9.94
CA LYS A 153 -2.52 -22.53 -10.45
C LYS A 153 -1.79 -23.40 -9.43
N ARG A 154 -2.45 -24.41 -8.93
CA ARG A 154 -1.81 -25.46 -8.14
C ARG A 154 -0.93 -26.34 -9.04
N THR A 155 0.13 -26.92 -8.47
CA THR A 155 1.06 -27.77 -9.24
C THR A 155 0.35 -28.97 -9.88
N ASP A 156 -0.69 -29.48 -9.23
CA ASP A 156 -1.47 -30.66 -9.59
C ASP A 156 -2.89 -30.37 -10.09
N GLY A 157 -3.19 -29.11 -10.43
CA GLY A 157 -4.55 -28.72 -10.76
C GLY A 157 -4.66 -27.68 -11.88
N PRO A 158 -5.90 -27.37 -12.26
CA PRO A 158 -6.18 -26.33 -13.25
C PRO A 158 -5.90 -24.95 -12.69
N GLU A 159 -5.78 -23.99 -13.59
CA GLU A 159 -5.74 -22.57 -13.24
C GLU A 159 -7.15 -22.07 -12.92
N TYR A 160 -7.25 -21.16 -11.93
CA TYR A 160 -8.50 -20.53 -11.54
C TYR A 160 -8.30 -19.04 -11.23
N VAL A 161 -9.36 -18.27 -11.26
CA VAL A 161 -9.35 -16.87 -10.83
C VAL A 161 -9.21 -16.83 -9.32
N LEU A 162 -8.12 -16.24 -8.83
CA LEU A 162 -7.89 -16.03 -7.39
C LEU A 162 -8.68 -14.82 -6.91
N VAL A 163 -8.55 -13.70 -7.62
CA VAL A 163 -9.28 -12.46 -7.34
C VAL A 163 -9.44 -11.63 -8.61
N ASP A 164 -10.62 -11.06 -8.80
CA ASP A 164 -10.85 -9.97 -9.75
C ASP A 164 -10.96 -8.65 -8.98
N VAL A 165 -9.90 -7.84 -9.04
CA VAL A 165 -9.82 -6.58 -8.31
C VAL A 165 -10.92 -5.59 -8.74
N ARG A 166 -11.42 -5.71 -9.99
CA ARG A 166 -12.49 -4.85 -10.51
C ARG A 166 -13.86 -5.19 -9.89
N ALA A 167 -14.02 -6.42 -9.43
CA ALA A 167 -15.23 -6.88 -8.74
C ALA A 167 -15.22 -6.53 -7.24
N VAL A 168 -14.07 -6.13 -6.69
CA VAL A 168 -13.96 -5.69 -5.30
C VAL A 168 -14.51 -4.27 -5.19
N GLY A 169 -15.61 -4.12 -4.48
CA GLY A 169 -16.24 -2.82 -4.24
C GLY A 169 -15.28 -1.87 -3.49
N GLY A 170 -15.17 -0.64 -3.96
CA GLY A 170 -14.40 0.39 -3.28
C GLY A 170 -15.18 1.00 -2.10
N ALA A 171 -14.64 0.89 -0.90
CA ALA A 171 -15.16 1.64 0.23
C ALA A 171 -14.75 3.12 0.13
N ARG A 172 -15.73 4.02 0.32
CA ARG A 172 -15.44 5.46 0.33
C ARG A 172 -14.77 5.84 1.66
N LYS A 173 -13.59 6.44 1.58
CA LYS A 173 -12.89 6.95 2.77
C LYS A 173 -13.73 8.03 3.45
N GLN A 174 -13.92 7.88 4.75
CA GLN A 174 -14.55 8.87 5.62
C GLN A 174 -13.50 9.45 6.57
N CYS A 175 -13.64 10.71 6.91
CA CYS A 175 -12.77 11.37 7.89
C CYS A 175 -13.63 12.24 8.81
N VAL A 176 -13.19 12.38 10.05
CA VAL A 176 -13.79 13.34 10.98
C VAL A 176 -13.79 14.73 10.33
N PRO A 177 -14.91 15.49 10.40
CA PRO A 177 -14.98 16.86 9.89
C PRO A 177 -13.83 17.72 10.42
N VAL A 178 -13.23 18.55 9.55
CA VAL A 178 -12.02 19.34 9.88
C VAL A 178 -12.18 20.15 11.18
N MET A 179 -13.38 20.67 11.44
CA MET A 179 -13.65 21.46 12.66
C MET A 179 -13.64 20.63 13.96
N LYS A 180 -13.82 19.32 13.84
CA LYS A 180 -13.78 18.37 14.97
C LYS A 180 -12.43 17.67 15.12
N GLN A 181 -11.50 17.92 14.21
CA GLN A 181 -10.15 17.35 14.26
C GLN A 181 -9.30 18.05 15.31
N GLY A 182 -8.36 17.31 15.91
CA GLY A 182 -7.34 17.85 16.79
C GLY A 182 -6.34 18.75 16.03
N ASP A 183 -5.60 19.57 16.72
CA ASP A 183 -4.74 20.59 16.11
C ASP A 183 -3.58 20.02 15.29
N ARG A 184 -3.17 18.77 15.59
CA ARG A 184 -2.10 18.06 14.87
C ARG A 184 -2.61 17.13 13.78
N GLU A 185 -3.92 16.99 13.61
CA GLU A 185 -4.45 16.18 12.50
C GLU A 185 -4.22 16.88 11.16
N SER A 186 -3.71 16.14 10.18
CA SER A 186 -3.18 16.68 8.93
C SER A 186 -4.13 17.62 8.20
N ARG A 187 -5.41 17.28 8.08
CA ARG A 187 -6.37 18.10 7.31
C ARG A 187 -6.65 19.44 7.99
N LYS A 188 -6.68 19.48 9.34
CA LYS A 188 -6.82 20.71 10.10
C LYS A 188 -5.53 21.53 10.06
N LEU A 189 -4.39 20.89 10.28
CA LEU A 189 -3.08 21.53 10.28
C LEU A 189 -2.77 22.16 8.92
N TRP A 190 -2.96 21.43 7.83
CA TRP A 190 -2.64 21.86 6.47
C TRP A 190 -3.77 22.65 5.78
N ARG A 191 -4.86 22.98 6.46
CA ARG A 191 -6.04 23.62 5.85
C ARG A 191 -5.74 24.88 5.06
N HIS A 192 -4.86 25.74 5.56
CA HIS A 192 -4.52 27.00 4.90
C HIS A 192 -3.66 26.79 3.65
N VAL A 193 -2.76 25.81 3.66
CA VAL A 193 -1.99 25.39 2.49
C VAL A 193 -2.96 24.84 1.43
N THR A 194 -3.85 23.93 1.82
CA THR A 194 -4.85 23.34 0.94
C THR A 194 -5.74 24.39 0.28
N VAL A 195 -6.28 25.33 1.06
CA VAL A 195 -7.11 26.41 0.52
C VAL A 195 -6.32 27.32 -0.42
N GLY A 196 -5.06 27.63 -0.09
CA GLY A 196 -4.18 28.41 -0.97
C GLY A 196 -3.96 27.74 -2.31
N LEU A 197 -3.70 26.44 -2.33
CA LEU A 197 -3.52 25.66 -3.55
C LEU A 197 -4.81 25.59 -4.39
N LEU A 198 -5.94 25.27 -3.75
CA LEU A 198 -7.25 25.21 -4.44
C LEU A 198 -7.67 26.54 -5.08
N ARG A 199 -7.23 27.67 -4.50
CA ARG A 199 -7.49 29.01 -5.01
C ARG A 199 -6.39 29.52 -5.94
N ASN A 200 -5.42 28.70 -6.30
CA ASN A 200 -4.24 29.05 -7.09
C ASN A 200 -3.43 30.23 -6.51
N LYS A 201 -3.41 30.37 -5.18
CA LYS A 201 -2.67 31.40 -4.45
C LYS A 201 -1.39 30.82 -3.86
N ILE A 202 -0.43 30.51 -4.73
CA ILE A 202 0.78 29.76 -4.37
C ILE A 202 1.60 30.45 -3.27
N SER A 203 1.75 31.78 -3.33
CA SER A 203 2.48 32.55 -2.29
C SER A 203 1.85 32.41 -0.91
N GLN A 204 0.52 32.44 -0.81
CA GLN A 204 -0.19 32.24 0.45
C GLN A 204 -0.05 30.80 0.96
N ALA A 205 -0.14 29.80 0.06
CA ALA A 205 0.10 28.40 0.41
C ALA A 205 1.52 28.20 0.94
N THR A 206 2.54 28.79 0.29
CA THR A 206 3.94 28.72 0.72
C THR A 206 4.14 29.39 2.09
N ALA A 207 3.55 30.55 2.32
CA ALA A 207 3.62 31.22 3.61
C ALA A 207 3.00 30.37 4.73
N ALA A 208 1.81 29.81 4.48
CA ALA A 208 1.14 28.92 5.43
C ALA A 208 1.96 27.64 5.70
N LYS A 209 2.61 27.05 4.69
CA LYS A 209 3.51 25.90 4.85
C LYS A 209 4.66 26.22 5.78
N ARG A 210 5.34 27.35 5.59
CA ARG A 210 6.47 27.79 6.43
C ARG A 210 6.10 28.00 7.90
N GLN A 211 4.83 28.24 8.21
CA GLN A 211 4.37 28.35 9.60
C GLN A 211 4.15 27.02 10.27
N ILE A 212 3.99 25.94 9.48
CA ILE A 212 3.81 24.55 9.99
C ILE A 212 5.18 23.88 10.21
N GLU A 213 6.15 24.16 9.36
CA GLU A 213 7.53 23.64 9.42
C GLU A 213 8.41 24.48 10.37
#